data_020e608c6f76e8dcb64398ede11f6c31
#
_entry.id   020e608c6f76e8dcb64398ede11f6c31
#
_cell.length_a   1.000
_cell.length_b   1.000
_cell.length_c   1.000
_cell.angle_alpha   90.00
_cell.angle_beta   90.00
_cell.angle_gamma   90.00
#
_symmetry.space_group_name_H-M   'P 1'
#
loop_
_entity.id
_entity.type
_entity.pdbx_description
1 polymer ?
#
loop_
_entity_poly.entity_id
_entity_poly.type
_entity_poly.pdbx_seq_one_letter_code
_entity_poly.pdbx_strand_id
1 'polypeptide(L)'
;MAAAPPVVPAAQARIAGEREVFAKIGWRLMPMLTTAYVLNYLDRTNVGFAALTMNQALGLTATQFGLGSGLFFFLGYCFLEVPSNVALYRFGARRWLSRIMISWGLASAAMSLALGPHSFYALRLLLGAAEAGFFPGVAFYLATWFPGEYRTRIIAWFMVAIPISSVIGGPISGLLLGLDGQFGLAGWQWLFLVEGFPAVIAGIVLLVMLPDRPEDAAWLSDDERRVVRERLAAERRPKEVKHLSLALRDVRVIILAGVQFGFLVGSYGIGLFLPQILDTGHLTDLQIGFVTSACYAVASVTMILWAGRVDRRGNKVGNLAMACALAALGFLGSIAFAGSSFWLSVLWITVAVSGVNAARALFWTIPPRFLSGLAAAGGLAFINSIGTMGGFVGPTLMGWLRDQTGSFAVGQVALGGFLLAAALLAWSLKYFEAE
;
A
#
# COMPACT_ATOMS: atom_id res chain seq x y z
N MET A 1 -28.62 34.94 39.60
CA MET A 1 -28.04 35.51 38.38
C MET A 1 -27.36 34.34 37.61
N ALA A 2 -27.96 33.87 36.53
CA ALA A 2 -27.33 32.87 35.65
C ALA A 2 -26.29 33.61 34.79
N ALA A 3 -25.04 33.16 34.83
CA ALA A 3 -23.97 33.73 34.00
C ALA A 3 -24.34 33.53 32.51
N ALA A 4 -24.29 34.61 31.74
CA ALA A 4 -24.48 34.52 30.28
C ALA A 4 -23.41 33.60 29.67
N PRO A 5 -23.77 32.72 28.68
CA PRO A 5 -22.81 31.87 28.05
C PRO A 5 -21.72 32.70 27.34
N PRO A 6 -20.46 32.26 27.32
CA PRO A 6 -19.36 33.00 26.71
C PRO A 6 -19.66 33.25 25.23
N VAL A 7 -19.60 34.52 24.80
CA VAL A 7 -19.76 34.93 23.40
C VAL A 7 -18.53 34.44 22.63
N VAL A 8 -18.69 33.35 21.89
CA VAL A 8 -17.65 32.84 20.98
C VAL A 8 -17.51 33.86 19.84
N PRO A 9 -16.30 34.39 19.54
CA PRO A 9 -16.10 35.28 18.40
C PRO A 9 -16.61 34.66 17.10
N ALA A 10 -17.31 35.42 16.26
CA ALA A 10 -17.93 34.92 15.01
C ALA A 10 -16.98 34.15 14.12
N ALA A 11 -15.67 34.47 14.11
CA ALA A 11 -14.65 33.72 13.40
C ALA A 11 -14.43 32.32 13.99
N GLN A 12 -14.45 32.15 15.32
CA GLN A 12 -14.30 30.85 15.98
C GLN A 12 -15.54 29.97 15.76
N ALA A 13 -16.73 30.55 15.80
CA ALA A 13 -17.98 29.84 15.50
C ALA A 13 -18.02 29.36 14.03
N ARG A 14 -17.52 30.18 13.09
CA ARG A 14 -17.40 29.81 11.66
C ARG A 14 -16.41 28.67 11.45
N ILE A 15 -15.26 28.69 12.13
CA ILE A 15 -14.25 27.62 12.05
C ILE A 15 -14.76 26.33 12.70
N ALA A 16 -15.51 26.42 13.80
CA ALA A 16 -16.11 25.24 14.44
C ALA A 16 -17.14 24.58 13.51
N GLY A 17 -18.06 25.35 12.92
CA GLY A 17 -19.05 24.83 11.97
C GLY A 17 -18.41 24.22 10.72
N GLU A 18 -17.31 24.80 10.22
CA GLU A 18 -16.55 24.24 9.10
C GLU A 18 -15.94 22.87 9.42
N ARG A 19 -15.35 22.74 10.61
CA ARG A 19 -14.78 21.44 11.06
C ARG A 19 -15.84 20.35 11.16
N GLU A 20 -17.04 20.68 11.61
CA GLU A 20 -18.15 19.76 11.69
C GLU A 20 -18.60 19.27 10.30
N VAL A 21 -18.65 20.18 9.31
CA VAL A 21 -18.98 19.83 7.92
C VAL A 21 -17.94 18.85 7.35
N PHE A 22 -16.64 19.13 7.47
CA PHE A 22 -15.61 18.22 6.97
C PHE A 22 -15.53 16.91 7.75
N ALA A 23 -15.82 16.91 9.04
CA ALA A 23 -15.94 15.69 9.82
C ALA A 23 -17.13 14.83 9.34
N LYS A 24 -18.30 15.43 9.10
CA LYS A 24 -19.47 14.75 8.54
C LYS A 24 -19.16 14.12 7.18
N ILE A 25 -18.49 14.84 6.29
CA ILE A 25 -18.04 14.32 4.98
C ILE A 25 -17.08 13.13 5.19
N GLY A 26 -16.10 13.28 6.08
CA GLY A 26 -15.16 12.21 6.40
C GLY A 26 -15.87 10.94 6.89
N TRP A 27 -16.78 11.05 7.85
CA TRP A 27 -17.53 9.90 8.36
C TRP A 27 -18.47 9.24 7.34
N ARG A 28 -18.88 9.97 6.31
CA ARG A 28 -19.72 9.41 5.21
C ARG A 28 -18.90 8.71 4.13
N LEU A 29 -17.76 9.28 3.73
CA LEU A 29 -16.97 8.77 2.61
C LEU A 29 -15.91 7.76 3.04
N MET A 30 -15.22 8.02 4.16
CA MET A 30 -14.03 7.26 4.53
C MET A 30 -14.29 5.80 4.90
N PRO A 31 -15.34 5.41 5.63
CA PRO A 31 -15.58 3.99 5.92
C PRO A 31 -15.68 3.15 4.66
N MET A 32 -16.41 3.65 3.65
CA MET A 32 -16.60 2.95 2.37
C MET A 32 -15.30 2.87 1.55
N LEU A 33 -14.57 3.98 1.43
CA LEU A 33 -13.30 4.03 0.70
C LEU A 33 -12.21 3.23 1.41
N THR A 34 -12.15 3.29 2.76
CA THR A 34 -11.18 2.51 3.55
C THR A 34 -11.47 1.02 3.44
N THR A 35 -12.74 0.59 3.49
CA THR A 35 -13.12 -0.80 3.26
C THR A 35 -12.70 -1.26 1.87
N ALA A 36 -12.94 -0.45 0.84
CA ALA A 36 -12.49 -0.74 -0.51
C ALA A 36 -10.96 -0.92 -0.60
N TYR A 37 -10.20 -0.12 0.13
CA TYR A 37 -8.74 -0.22 0.15
C TYR A 37 -8.23 -1.39 1.00
N VAL A 38 -8.96 -1.78 2.06
CA VAL A 38 -8.69 -3.04 2.78
C VAL A 38 -8.82 -4.23 1.85
N LEU A 39 -9.91 -4.31 1.09
CA LEU A 39 -10.11 -5.38 0.10
C LEU A 39 -9.01 -5.38 -0.97
N ASN A 40 -8.59 -4.20 -1.43
CA ASN A 40 -7.48 -4.06 -2.37
C ASN A 40 -6.17 -4.65 -1.84
N TYR A 41 -5.83 -4.36 -0.59
CA TYR A 41 -4.60 -4.89 0.02
C TYR A 41 -4.70 -6.37 0.38
N LEU A 42 -5.88 -6.89 0.71
CA LEU A 42 -6.11 -8.33 0.87
C LEU A 42 -5.80 -9.07 -0.43
N ASP A 43 -6.35 -8.63 -1.55
CA ASP A 43 -6.09 -9.21 -2.88
C ASP A 43 -4.61 -9.14 -3.30
N ARG A 44 -3.87 -8.14 -2.85
CA ARG A 44 -2.42 -8.05 -3.12
C ARG A 44 -1.60 -9.04 -2.31
N THR A 45 -2.05 -9.42 -1.14
CA THR A 45 -1.30 -10.28 -0.21
C THR A 45 -1.74 -11.74 -0.28
N ASN A 46 -2.98 -12.02 -0.68
CA ASN A 46 -3.57 -13.36 -0.71
C ASN A 46 -2.80 -14.34 -1.61
N VAL A 47 -2.24 -13.88 -2.72
CA VAL A 47 -1.45 -14.73 -3.61
C VAL A 47 -0.22 -15.32 -2.92
N GLY A 48 0.34 -14.63 -1.91
CA GLY A 48 1.43 -15.16 -1.08
C GLY A 48 0.98 -16.37 -0.24
N PHE A 49 -0.24 -16.36 0.28
CA PHE A 49 -0.83 -17.50 0.98
C PHE A 49 -1.27 -18.59 0.01
N ALA A 50 -1.90 -18.22 -1.11
CA ALA A 50 -2.29 -19.18 -2.15
C ALA A 50 -1.08 -20.01 -2.62
N ALA A 51 0.10 -19.43 -2.66
CA ALA A 51 1.33 -20.07 -3.09
C ALA A 51 1.70 -21.33 -2.28
N LEU A 52 1.22 -21.47 -1.03
CA LEU A 52 1.47 -22.65 -0.18
C LEU A 52 0.99 -23.95 -0.86
N THR A 53 -0.14 -23.89 -1.55
CA THR A 53 -0.74 -25.05 -2.23
C THR A 53 -0.85 -24.86 -3.74
N MET A 54 -1.06 -23.62 -4.21
CA MET A 54 -1.23 -23.28 -5.62
C MET A 54 0.02 -23.59 -6.46
N ASN A 55 1.22 -23.31 -5.95
CA ASN A 55 2.45 -23.51 -6.70
C ASN A 55 2.62 -24.97 -7.10
N GLN A 56 2.35 -25.90 -6.20
CA GLN A 56 2.39 -27.32 -6.49
C GLN A 56 1.28 -27.73 -7.45
N ALA A 57 0.05 -27.25 -7.24
CA ALA A 57 -1.10 -27.57 -8.08
C ALA A 57 -0.95 -27.11 -9.53
N LEU A 58 -0.32 -25.96 -9.76
CA LEU A 58 -0.10 -25.36 -11.08
C LEU A 58 1.27 -25.69 -11.67
N GLY A 59 2.13 -26.42 -10.97
CA GLY A 59 3.51 -26.71 -11.39
C GLY A 59 4.37 -25.45 -11.52
N LEU A 60 4.18 -24.46 -10.65
CA LEU A 60 4.94 -23.21 -10.66
C LEU A 60 6.26 -23.38 -9.92
N THR A 61 7.38 -22.96 -10.54
CA THR A 61 8.62 -22.72 -9.81
C THR A 61 8.53 -21.42 -9.00
N ALA A 62 9.43 -21.24 -8.04
CA ALA A 62 9.47 -20.00 -7.26
C ALA A 62 9.77 -18.76 -8.14
N THR A 63 10.59 -18.94 -9.20
CA THR A 63 10.81 -17.90 -10.23
C THR A 63 9.53 -17.54 -10.95
N GLN A 64 8.77 -18.55 -11.40
CA GLN A 64 7.52 -18.33 -12.12
C GLN A 64 6.47 -17.66 -11.24
N PHE A 65 6.37 -18.05 -9.96
CA PHE A 65 5.53 -17.38 -8.98
C PHE A 65 5.96 -15.91 -8.79
N GLY A 66 7.27 -15.66 -8.61
CA GLY A 66 7.82 -14.30 -8.45
C GLY A 66 7.60 -13.42 -9.70
N LEU A 67 7.76 -13.98 -10.91
CA LEU A 67 7.47 -13.28 -12.17
C LEU A 67 5.98 -12.92 -12.28
N GLY A 68 5.09 -13.86 -12.04
CA GLY A 68 3.64 -13.62 -12.11
C GLY A 68 3.19 -12.60 -11.09
N SER A 69 3.56 -12.78 -9.83
CA SER A 69 3.15 -11.92 -8.72
C SER A 69 3.85 -10.54 -8.71
N GLY A 70 5.07 -10.48 -9.24
CA GLY A 70 5.84 -9.25 -9.41
C GLY A 70 5.66 -8.67 -10.82
N LEU A 71 6.48 -9.13 -11.79
CA LEU A 71 6.60 -8.50 -13.10
C LEU A 71 5.25 -8.36 -13.82
N PHE A 72 4.51 -9.46 -14.00
CA PHE A 72 3.29 -9.43 -14.82
C PHE A 72 2.19 -8.58 -14.17
N PHE A 73 2.04 -8.65 -12.85
CA PHE A 73 1.09 -7.79 -12.13
C PHE A 73 1.45 -6.31 -12.29
N PHE A 74 2.72 -5.94 -12.03
CA PHE A 74 3.15 -4.54 -12.11
C PHE A 74 3.19 -4.01 -13.54
N LEU A 75 3.45 -4.83 -14.55
CA LEU A 75 3.32 -4.42 -15.95
C LEU A 75 1.88 -4.00 -16.25
N GLY A 76 0.89 -4.85 -15.94
CA GLY A 76 -0.51 -4.50 -16.14
C GLY A 76 -0.92 -3.22 -15.39
N TYR A 77 -0.48 -3.10 -14.14
CA TYR A 77 -0.74 -1.95 -13.30
C TYR A 77 -0.14 -0.66 -13.87
N CYS A 78 1.16 -0.63 -14.16
CA CYS A 78 1.87 0.57 -14.63
C CYS A 78 1.36 1.06 -15.99
N PHE A 79 1.11 0.15 -16.95
CA PHE A 79 0.62 0.55 -18.28
C PHE A 79 -0.74 1.21 -18.24
N LEU A 80 -1.62 0.78 -17.33
CA LEU A 80 -2.98 1.30 -17.26
C LEU A 80 -3.22 2.34 -16.16
N GLU A 81 -2.24 2.63 -15.29
CA GLU A 81 -2.39 3.61 -14.22
C GLU A 81 -2.74 5.01 -14.76
N VAL A 82 -1.96 5.50 -15.73
CA VAL A 82 -2.20 6.82 -16.34
C VAL A 82 -3.49 6.86 -17.16
N PRO A 83 -3.75 5.93 -18.11
CA PRO A 83 -5.01 5.85 -18.82
C PRO A 83 -6.23 5.76 -17.88
N SER A 84 -6.13 4.99 -16.81
CA SER A 84 -7.19 4.84 -15.81
C SER A 84 -7.51 6.16 -15.10
N ASN A 85 -6.49 6.93 -14.72
CA ASN A 85 -6.70 8.22 -14.07
C ASN A 85 -7.29 9.28 -15.03
N VAL A 86 -6.92 9.25 -16.32
CA VAL A 86 -7.52 10.09 -17.34
C VAL A 86 -9.01 9.74 -17.52
N ALA A 87 -9.31 8.45 -17.54
CA ALA A 87 -10.69 7.98 -17.64
C ALA A 87 -11.52 8.35 -16.40
N LEU A 88 -10.94 8.28 -15.19
CA LEU A 88 -11.59 8.73 -13.96
C LEU A 88 -11.99 10.23 -14.05
N TYR A 89 -11.07 11.07 -14.56
CA TYR A 89 -11.39 12.49 -14.78
C TYR A 89 -12.54 12.69 -15.75
N ARG A 90 -12.62 11.87 -16.81
CA ARG A 90 -13.64 11.97 -17.87
C ARG A 90 -14.99 11.40 -17.47
N PHE A 91 -15.02 10.24 -16.81
CA PHE A 91 -16.26 9.49 -16.53
C PHE A 91 -16.83 9.71 -15.12
N GLY A 92 -16.08 10.41 -14.25
CA GLY A 92 -16.40 10.63 -12.84
C GLY A 92 -15.88 9.52 -11.93
N ALA A 93 -15.68 9.87 -10.66
CA ALA A 93 -15.08 8.98 -9.67
C ALA A 93 -16.00 7.81 -9.34
N ARG A 94 -17.31 8.04 -9.16
CA ARG A 94 -18.30 7.03 -8.83
C ARG A 94 -18.27 5.86 -9.80
N ARG A 95 -18.42 6.17 -11.09
CA ARG A 95 -18.47 5.14 -12.15
C ARG A 95 -17.13 4.46 -12.34
N TRP A 96 -16.05 5.23 -12.30
CA TRP A 96 -14.74 4.71 -12.63
C TRP A 96 -14.13 3.87 -11.49
N LEU A 97 -14.21 4.32 -10.24
CA LEU A 97 -13.75 3.53 -9.07
C LEU A 97 -14.58 2.25 -8.92
N SER A 98 -15.90 2.33 -9.14
CA SER A 98 -16.76 1.14 -9.15
C SER A 98 -16.36 0.15 -10.24
N ARG A 99 -16.09 0.63 -11.47
CA ARG A 99 -15.58 -0.21 -12.57
C ARG A 99 -14.26 -0.89 -12.18
N ILE A 100 -13.31 -0.13 -11.61
CA ILE A 100 -12.03 -0.68 -11.14
C ILE A 100 -12.29 -1.82 -10.16
N MET A 101 -13.11 -1.60 -9.13
CA MET A 101 -13.39 -2.60 -8.10
C MET A 101 -14.09 -3.84 -8.65
N ILE A 102 -15.10 -3.67 -9.48
CA ILE A 102 -15.83 -4.78 -10.09
C ILE A 102 -14.90 -5.59 -11.00
N SER A 103 -14.16 -4.92 -11.89
CA SER A 103 -13.27 -5.61 -12.83
C SER A 103 -12.10 -6.31 -12.13
N TRP A 104 -11.52 -5.69 -11.11
CA TRP A 104 -10.46 -6.32 -10.32
C TRP A 104 -10.99 -7.50 -9.48
N GLY A 105 -12.15 -7.36 -8.82
CA GLY A 105 -12.73 -8.45 -8.03
C GLY A 105 -13.07 -9.67 -8.91
N LEU A 106 -13.58 -9.44 -10.13
CA LEU A 106 -13.79 -10.51 -11.11
C LEU A 106 -12.46 -11.12 -11.59
N ALA A 107 -11.43 -10.31 -11.84
CA ALA A 107 -10.11 -10.79 -12.22
C ALA A 107 -9.43 -11.58 -11.10
N SER A 108 -9.60 -11.15 -9.83
CA SER A 108 -9.14 -11.88 -8.66
C SER A 108 -9.86 -13.23 -8.53
N ALA A 109 -11.18 -13.24 -8.62
CA ALA A 109 -11.94 -14.50 -8.62
C ALA A 109 -11.54 -15.42 -9.78
N ALA A 110 -11.24 -14.87 -10.98
CA ALA A 110 -10.79 -15.62 -12.14
C ALA A 110 -9.42 -16.29 -11.94
N MET A 111 -8.61 -15.83 -10.96
CA MET A 111 -7.37 -16.52 -10.58
C MET A 111 -7.63 -17.99 -10.18
N SER A 112 -8.81 -18.31 -9.63
CA SER A 112 -9.22 -19.69 -9.31
C SER A 112 -9.27 -20.61 -10.53
N LEU A 113 -9.30 -20.06 -11.75
CA LEU A 113 -9.33 -20.80 -13.02
C LEU A 113 -7.92 -21.00 -13.62
N ALA A 114 -6.85 -20.64 -12.89
CA ALA A 114 -5.49 -20.84 -13.38
C ALA A 114 -5.20 -22.34 -13.56
N LEU A 115 -4.57 -22.70 -14.68
CA LEU A 115 -4.27 -24.09 -15.06
C LEU A 115 -2.76 -24.37 -15.14
N GLY A 116 -1.92 -23.34 -15.01
CA GLY A 116 -0.48 -23.46 -15.12
C GLY A 116 0.20 -22.09 -15.28
N PRO A 117 1.52 -22.04 -15.53
CA PRO A 117 2.29 -20.80 -15.52
C PRO A 117 1.77 -19.72 -16.48
N HIS A 118 1.41 -20.09 -17.71
CA HIS A 118 0.96 -19.12 -18.71
C HIS A 118 -0.38 -18.48 -18.35
N SER A 119 -1.36 -19.26 -17.88
CA SER A 119 -2.64 -18.74 -17.41
C SER A 119 -2.47 -17.91 -16.15
N PHE A 120 -1.58 -18.29 -15.23
CA PHE A 120 -1.22 -17.51 -14.06
C PHE A 120 -0.68 -16.14 -14.46
N TYR A 121 0.27 -16.06 -15.41
CA TYR A 121 0.81 -14.78 -15.88
C TYR A 121 -0.25 -13.89 -16.53
N ALA A 122 -1.09 -14.49 -17.40
CA ALA A 122 -2.15 -13.75 -18.08
C ALA A 122 -3.17 -13.17 -17.07
N LEU A 123 -3.58 -13.96 -16.09
CA LEU A 123 -4.51 -13.52 -15.03
C LEU A 123 -3.88 -12.49 -14.11
N ARG A 124 -2.61 -12.60 -13.75
CA ARG A 124 -1.88 -11.60 -12.95
C ARG A 124 -1.73 -10.28 -13.70
N LEU A 125 -1.45 -10.32 -15.01
CA LEU A 125 -1.41 -9.14 -15.88
C LEU A 125 -2.79 -8.46 -15.93
N LEU A 126 -3.86 -9.25 -16.13
CA LEU A 126 -5.23 -8.76 -16.16
C LEU A 126 -5.64 -8.15 -14.81
N LEU A 127 -5.29 -8.78 -13.70
CA LEU A 127 -5.58 -8.30 -12.36
C LEU A 127 -4.87 -6.96 -12.10
N GLY A 128 -3.57 -6.85 -12.42
CA GLY A 128 -2.83 -5.60 -12.32
C GLY A 128 -3.44 -4.48 -13.17
N ALA A 129 -3.82 -4.80 -14.40
CA ALA A 129 -4.50 -3.89 -15.32
C ALA A 129 -5.87 -3.42 -14.80
N ALA A 130 -6.64 -4.33 -14.21
CA ALA A 130 -7.97 -4.04 -13.66
C ALA A 130 -7.89 -3.16 -12.41
N GLU A 131 -6.87 -3.35 -11.55
CA GLU A 131 -6.64 -2.62 -10.30
C GLU A 131 -6.01 -1.24 -10.53
N ALA A 132 -5.42 -1.02 -11.71
CA ALA A 132 -4.67 0.19 -12.03
C ALA A 132 -5.50 1.47 -11.84
N GLY A 133 -4.91 2.44 -11.14
CA GLY A 133 -5.51 3.75 -10.91
C GLY A 133 -6.45 3.84 -9.71
N PHE A 134 -6.64 2.78 -8.91
CA PHE A 134 -7.51 2.83 -7.73
C PHE A 134 -7.00 3.83 -6.69
N PHE A 135 -5.79 3.64 -6.19
CA PHE A 135 -5.23 4.53 -5.16
C PHE A 135 -5.12 5.99 -5.61
N PRO A 136 -4.46 6.31 -6.75
CA PRO A 136 -4.41 7.69 -7.21
C PRO A 136 -5.79 8.26 -7.56
N GLY A 137 -6.71 7.43 -8.02
CA GLY A 137 -8.11 7.81 -8.28
C GLY A 137 -8.85 8.22 -7.01
N VAL A 138 -8.69 7.46 -5.91
CA VAL A 138 -9.26 7.82 -4.61
C VAL A 138 -8.60 9.09 -4.08
N ALA A 139 -7.28 9.24 -4.19
CA ALA A 139 -6.56 10.44 -3.77
C ALA A 139 -7.04 11.68 -4.54
N PHE A 140 -7.25 11.56 -5.85
CA PHE A 140 -7.84 12.61 -6.68
C PHE A 140 -9.29 12.93 -6.26
N TYR A 141 -10.12 11.91 -6.04
CA TYR A 141 -11.49 12.08 -5.55
C TYR A 141 -11.53 12.82 -4.22
N LEU A 142 -10.71 12.41 -3.25
CA LEU A 142 -10.63 13.08 -1.95
C LEU A 142 -10.18 14.56 -2.07
N ALA A 143 -9.37 14.89 -3.08
CA ALA A 143 -8.97 16.26 -3.35
C ALA A 143 -10.11 17.15 -3.88
N THR A 144 -11.18 16.56 -4.40
CA THR A 144 -12.40 17.30 -4.80
C THR A 144 -13.37 17.54 -3.64
N TRP A 145 -13.14 16.92 -2.48
CA TRP A 145 -13.98 17.01 -1.29
C TRP A 145 -13.31 17.76 -0.13
N PHE A 146 -11.98 17.63 -0.02
CA PHE A 146 -11.25 18.15 1.13
C PHE A 146 -10.17 19.15 0.69
N PRO A 147 -10.16 20.37 1.24
CA PRO A 147 -9.04 21.29 1.09
C PRO A 147 -7.77 20.71 1.73
N GLY A 148 -6.58 21.20 1.31
CA GLY A 148 -5.28 20.68 1.69
C GLY A 148 -5.04 20.54 3.18
N GLU A 149 -5.63 21.43 3.96
CA GLU A 149 -5.57 21.43 5.42
C GLU A 149 -6.17 20.14 6.04
N TYR A 150 -7.28 19.63 5.50
CA TYR A 150 -7.94 18.41 5.96
C TYR A 150 -7.45 17.17 5.22
N ARG A 151 -7.00 17.32 3.97
CA ARG A 151 -6.65 16.22 3.05
C ARG A 151 -5.57 15.29 3.61
N THR A 152 -4.53 15.84 4.26
CA THR A 152 -3.45 15.03 4.85
C THR A 152 -3.99 14.06 5.90
N ARG A 153 -4.89 14.52 6.78
CA ARG A 153 -5.50 13.67 7.81
C ARG A 153 -6.42 12.61 7.21
N ILE A 154 -7.17 12.97 6.17
CA ILE A 154 -8.10 12.06 5.48
C ILE A 154 -7.33 10.98 4.71
N ILE A 155 -6.25 11.32 4.02
CA ILE A 155 -5.37 10.35 3.35
C ILE A 155 -4.69 9.44 4.38
N ALA A 156 -4.26 9.97 5.53
CA ALA A 156 -3.71 9.14 6.61
C ALA A 156 -4.75 8.14 7.13
N TRP A 157 -6.02 8.56 7.29
CA TRP A 157 -7.11 7.62 7.63
C TRP A 157 -7.26 6.53 6.56
N PHE A 158 -7.29 6.91 5.28
CA PHE A 158 -7.37 5.95 4.17
C PHE A 158 -6.22 4.92 4.20
N MET A 159 -5.00 5.36 4.51
CA MET A 159 -3.81 4.51 4.61
C MET A 159 -3.85 3.50 5.76
N VAL A 160 -4.72 3.67 6.76
CA VAL A 160 -4.91 2.68 7.85
C VAL A 160 -5.42 1.34 7.32
N ALA A 161 -6.01 1.33 6.12
CA ALA A 161 -6.40 0.09 5.45
C ALA A 161 -5.24 -0.90 5.28
N ILE A 162 -4.01 -0.41 5.02
CA ILE A 162 -2.83 -1.27 4.80
C ILE A 162 -2.50 -2.15 6.01
N PRO A 163 -2.26 -1.58 7.22
CA PRO A 163 -2.01 -2.41 8.40
C PRO A 163 -3.20 -3.29 8.78
N ILE A 164 -4.43 -2.79 8.61
CA ILE A 164 -5.63 -3.60 8.90
C ILE A 164 -5.67 -4.84 8.01
N SER A 165 -5.55 -4.68 6.68
CA SER A 165 -5.58 -5.81 5.76
C SER A 165 -4.44 -6.80 6.00
N SER A 166 -3.25 -6.31 6.33
CA SER A 166 -2.11 -7.19 6.63
C SER A 166 -2.34 -8.03 7.90
N VAL A 167 -3.06 -7.50 8.90
CA VAL A 167 -3.36 -8.21 10.15
C VAL A 167 -4.50 -9.21 9.96
N ILE A 168 -5.57 -8.86 9.26
CA ILE A 168 -6.74 -9.74 9.10
C ILE A 168 -6.56 -10.74 7.96
N GLY A 169 -5.73 -10.43 6.97
CA GLY A 169 -5.54 -11.25 5.76
C GLY A 169 -5.00 -12.64 6.06
N GLY A 170 -3.99 -12.75 6.93
CA GLY A 170 -3.38 -14.04 7.25
C GLY A 170 -4.37 -15.07 7.80
N PRO A 171 -5.11 -14.79 8.89
CA PRO A 171 -6.12 -15.72 9.42
C PRO A 171 -7.22 -16.04 8.41
N ILE A 172 -7.70 -15.06 7.64
CA ILE A 172 -8.73 -15.28 6.62
C ILE A 172 -8.18 -16.22 5.54
N SER A 173 -7.02 -15.92 4.97
CA SER A 173 -6.40 -16.75 3.94
C SER A 173 -6.10 -18.17 4.46
N GLY A 174 -5.59 -18.29 5.69
CA GLY A 174 -5.33 -19.60 6.30
C GLY A 174 -6.60 -20.43 6.54
N LEU A 175 -7.71 -19.80 6.93
CA LEU A 175 -9.01 -20.47 7.05
C LEU A 175 -9.53 -20.94 5.68
N LEU A 176 -9.38 -20.12 4.64
CA LEU A 176 -9.85 -20.43 3.30
C LEU A 176 -9.04 -21.55 2.67
N LEU A 177 -7.71 -21.60 2.90
CA LEU A 177 -6.87 -22.74 2.47
C LEU A 177 -7.33 -24.04 3.13
N GLY A 178 -7.82 -23.99 4.38
CA GLY A 178 -8.39 -25.15 5.08
C GLY A 178 -9.68 -25.72 4.46
N LEU A 179 -10.29 -25.04 3.47
CA LEU A 179 -11.45 -25.54 2.72
C LEU A 179 -11.07 -26.47 1.56
N ASP A 180 -9.81 -26.92 1.51
CA ASP A 180 -9.31 -27.79 0.45
C ASP A 180 -10.19 -29.03 0.23
N GLY A 181 -10.53 -29.32 -1.03
CA GLY A 181 -11.42 -30.40 -1.41
C GLY A 181 -12.92 -30.14 -1.27
N GLN A 182 -13.34 -29.08 -0.59
CA GLN A 182 -14.76 -28.73 -0.46
C GLN A 182 -15.35 -28.34 -1.81
N PHE A 183 -16.49 -28.92 -2.17
CA PHE A 183 -17.17 -28.74 -3.47
C PHE A 183 -16.26 -29.02 -4.70
N GLY A 184 -15.21 -29.82 -4.54
CA GLY A 184 -14.29 -30.17 -5.59
C GLY A 184 -13.28 -29.04 -5.95
N LEU A 185 -13.18 -28.01 -5.12
CA LEU A 185 -12.23 -26.89 -5.30
C LEU A 185 -11.06 -27.06 -4.33
N ALA A 186 -9.87 -26.68 -4.80
CA ALA A 186 -8.67 -26.57 -3.96
C ALA A 186 -8.77 -25.35 -3.01
N GLY A 187 -8.08 -25.39 -1.88
CA GLY A 187 -8.11 -24.32 -0.88
C GLY A 187 -7.67 -22.96 -1.46
N TRP A 188 -6.64 -22.92 -2.34
CA TRP A 188 -6.22 -21.69 -3.02
C TRP A 188 -7.28 -21.12 -3.98
N GLN A 189 -8.16 -21.96 -4.55
CA GLN A 189 -9.27 -21.49 -5.40
C GLN A 189 -10.35 -20.81 -4.54
N TRP A 190 -10.66 -21.39 -3.37
CA TRP A 190 -11.55 -20.76 -2.40
C TRP A 190 -11.05 -19.40 -1.97
N LEU A 191 -9.74 -19.24 -1.75
CA LEU A 191 -9.14 -17.99 -1.35
C LEU A 191 -9.40 -16.89 -2.38
N PHE A 192 -9.14 -17.13 -3.66
CA PHE A 192 -9.39 -16.14 -4.72
C PHE A 192 -10.88 -15.84 -4.93
N LEU A 193 -11.74 -16.84 -4.82
CA LEU A 193 -13.19 -16.64 -4.96
C LEU A 193 -13.74 -15.80 -3.80
N VAL A 194 -13.45 -16.20 -2.56
CA VAL A 194 -14.04 -15.56 -1.37
C VAL A 194 -13.45 -14.18 -1.11
N GLU A 195 -12.20 -13.92 -1.44
CA GLU A 195 -11.61 -12.59 -1.29
C GLU A 195 -11.91 -11.67 -2.48
N GLY A 196 -12.12 -12.22 -3.71
CA GLY A 196 -12.47 -11.43 -4.90
C GLY A 196 -13.92 -10.94 -4.91
N PHE A 197 -14.87 -11.76 -4.49
CA PHE A 197 -16.30 -11.38 -4.51
C PHE A 197 -16.64 -10.15 -3.65
N PRO A 198 -16.12 -9.94 -2.44
CA PRO A 198 -16.38 -8.73 -1.66
C PRO A 198 -15.97 -7.45 -2.39
N ALA A 199 -14.92 -7.49 -3.22
CA ALA A 199 -14.52 -6.34 -4.03
C ALA A 199 -15.56 -6.00 -5.09
N VAL A 200 -16.18 -7.01 -5.73
CA VAL A 200 -17.31 -6.81 -6.66
C VAL A 200 -18.50 -6.16 -5.96
N ILE A 201 -18.88 -6.71 -4.80
CA ILE A 201 -20.00 -6.17 -4.00
C ILE A 201 -19.70 -4.73 -3.59
N ALA A 202 -18.52 -4.45 -3.06
CA ALA A 202 -18.11 -3.11 -2.68
C ALA A 202 -18.08 -2.15 -3.88
N GLY A 203 -17.68 -2.62 -5.06
CA GLY A 203 -17.76 -1.86 -6.31
C GLY A 203 -19.20 -1.47 -6.68
N ILE A 204 -20.16 -2.38 -6.51
CA ILE A 204 -21.60 -2.11 -6.72
C ILE A 204 -22.10 -1.10 -5.68
N VAL A 205 -21.72 -1.26 -4.41
CA VAL A 205 -22.05 -0.31 -3.33
C VAL A 205 -21.50 1.09 -3.64
N LEU A 206 -20.25 1.20 -4.10
CA LEU A 206 -19.69 2.49 -4.54
C LEU A 206 -20.50 3.09 -5.68
N LEU A 207 -20.91 2.29 -6.66
CA LEU A 207 -21.71 2.77 -7.81
C LEU A 207 -23.03 3.40 -7.38
N VAL A 208 -23.64 2.89 -6.32
CA VAL A 208 -24.95 3.35 -5.82
C VAL A 208 -24.78 4.51 -4.83
N MET A 209 -23.81 4.44 -3.94
CA MET A 209 -23.73 5.31 -2.77
C MET A 209 -22.72 6.44 -2.87
N LEU A 210 -21.69 6.34 -3.74
CA LEU A 210 -20.64 7.35 -3.82
C LEU A 210 -21.11 8.55 -4.65
N PRO A 211 -21.23 9.78 -4.10
CA PRO A 211 -21.49 10.96 -4.91
C PRO A 211 -20.23 11.40 -5.66
N ASP A 212 -20.36 11.87 -6.90
CA ASP A 212 -19.21 12.35 -7.68
C ASP A 212 -18.64 13.66 -7.14
N ARG A 213 -19.51 14.57 -6.67
CA ARG A 213 -19.17 15.92 -6.22
C ARG A 213 -19.96 16.30 -4.97
N PRO A 214 -19.52 17.31 -4.19
CA PRO A 214 -20.29 17.82 -3.07
C PRO A 214 -21.72 18.26 -3.44
N GLU A 215 -21.91 18.76 -4.66
CA GLU A 215 -23.23 19.19 -5.17
C GLU A 215 -24.21 18.01 -5.30
N ASP A 216 -23.71 16.81 -5.59
CA ASP A 216 -24.51 15.59 -5.80
C ASP A 216 -24.87 14.89 -4.48
N ALA A 217 -24.31 15.35 -3.36
CA ALA A 217 -24.50 14.73 -2.07
C ALA A 217 -25.83 15.18 -1.42
N ALA A 218 -26.87 14.36 -1.51
CA ALA A 218 -28.19 14.66 -0.93
C ALA A 218 -28.20 14.84 0.59
N TRP A 219 -27.17 14.34 1.29
CA TRP A 219 -27.00 14.42 2.74
C TRP A 219 -26.29 15.71 3.23
N LEU A 220 -25.81 16.57 2.30
CA LEU A 220 -25.31 17.91 2.60
C LEU A 220 -26.42 18.95 2.42
N SER A 221 -26.55 19.87 3.38
CA SER A 221 -27.40 21.05 3.23
C SER A 221 -26.78 22.04 2.22
N ASP A 222 -27.56 23.00 1.76
CA ASP A 222 -27.07 24.01 0.80
C ASP A 222 -26.00 24.90 1.44
N ASP A 223 -26.10 25.19 2.74
CA ASP A 223 -25.08 25.92 3.48
C ASP A 223 -23.78 25.13 3.61
N GLU A 224 -23.86 23.83 3.93
CA GLU A 224 -22.69 22.93 3.97
C GLU A 224 -22.01 22.84 2.60
N ARG A 225 -22.77 22.69 1.51
CA ARG A 225 -22.25 22.68 0.13
C ARG A 225 -21.55 24.01 -0.21
N ARG A 226 -22.10 25.14 0.24
CA ARG A 226 -21.50 26.46 0.06
C ARG A 226 -20.16 26.54 0.78
N VAL A 227 -20.06 26.12 2.04
CA VAL A 227 -18.82 26.08 2.81
C VAL A 227 -17.73 25.28 2.08
N VAL A 228 -18.05 24.07 1.62
CA VAL A 228 -17.10 23.22 0.87
C VAL A 228 -16.61 23.91 -0.39
N ARG A 229 -17.54 24.48 -1.17
CA ARG A 229 -17.23 25.19 -2.44
C ARG A 229 -16.33 26.40 -2.22
N GLU A 230 -16.64 27.24 -1.24
CA GLU A 230 -15.85 28.44 -0.91
C GLU A 230 -14.42 28.06 -0.50
N ARG A 231 -14.26 27.02 0.32
CA ARG A 231 -12.93 26.58 0.78
C ARG A 231 -12.10 25.96 -0.34
N LEU A 232 -12.70 25.13 -1.21
CA LEU A 232 -12.01 24.57 -2.38
C LEU A 232 -11.65 25.65 -3.41
N ALA A 233 -12.52 26.66 -3.60
CA ALA A 233 -12.24 27.77 -4.49
C ALA A 233 -11.09 28.66 -3.98
N ALA A 234 -11.00 28.88 -2.69
CA ALA A 234 -9.92 29.66 -2.06
C ALA A 234 -8.55 28.99 -2.23
N GLU A 235 -8.48 27.65 -2.38
CA GLU A 235 -7.24 26.88 -2.58
C GLU A 235 -6.74 26.94 -4.05
N ARG A 236 -7.62 27.21 -5.01
CA ARG A 236 -7.31 27.22 -6.47
C ARG A 236 -6.45 28.41 -6.91
N ARG A 237 -5.44 28.81 -6.14
CA ARG A 237 -4.44 29.78 -6.63
C ARG A 237 -3.44 29.06 -7.55
N PRO A 238 -3.12 29.64 -8.75
CA PRO A 238 -2.07 29.09 -9.60
C PRO A 238 -0.75 29.12 -8.82
N LYS A 239 -0.19 27.98 -8.48
CA LYS A 239 1.18 27.93 -7.96
C LYS A 239 2.12 28.13 -9.15
N GLU A 240 3.06 29.05 -9.01
CA GLU A 240 4.11 29.30 -10.00
C GLU A 240 4.77 28.00 -10.46
N VAL A 241 4.84 27.84 -11.77
CA VAL A 241 5.42 26.66 -12.44
C VAL A 241 6.94 26.80 -12.39
N LYS A 242 7.60 26.15 -11.45
CA LYS A 242 9.06 25.92 -11.53
C LYS A 242 9.32 24.72 -12.45
N HIS A 243 10.38 24.82 -13.27
CA HIS A 243 10.69 23.86 -14.33
C HIS A 243 10.80 22.41 -13.83
N LEU A 244 10.01 21.50 -14.42
CA LEU A 244 10.03 20.06 -14.14
C LEU A 244 11.42 19.44 -14.31
N SER A 245 12.17 19.88 -15.33
CA SER A 245 13.53 19.38 -15.61
C SER A 245 14.54 19.61 -14.49
N LEU A 246 14.35 20.65 -13.67
CA LEU A 246 15.20 20.92 -12.52
C LEU A 246 14.95 19.92 -11.39
N ALA A 247 13.70 19.51 -11.18
CA ALA A 247 13.37 18.49 -10.17
C ALA A 247 13.95 17.12 -10.51
N LEU A 248 13.95 16.74 -11.79
CA LEU A 248 14.48 15.44 -12.23
C LEU A 248 16.01 15.36 -12.19
N ARG A 249 16.70 16.50 -12.15
CA ARG A 249 18.17 16.61 -12.01
C ARG A 249 18.62 16.82 -10.56
N ASP A 250 17.70 17.04 -9.65
CA ASP A 250 18.03 17.20 -8.23
C ASP A 250 18.55 15.87 -7.67
N VAL A 251 19.79 15.87 -7.21
CA VAL A 251 20.45 14.68 -6.63
C VAL A 251 19.64 14.09 -5.48
N ARG A 252 18.93 14.92 -4.70
CA ARG A 252 18.06 14.48 -3.61
C ARG A 252 16.90 13.64 -4.12
N VAL A 253 16.32 14.00 -5.27
CA VAL A 253 15.24 13.24 -5.94
C VAL A 253 15.76 11.88 -6.41
N ILE A 254 16.94 11.84 -7.00
CA ILE A 254 17.57 10.59 -7.46
C ILE A 254 17.90 9.68 -6.29
N ILE A 255 18.48 10.22 -5.21
CA ILE A 255 18.77 9.46 -3.99
C ILE A 255 17.47 8.89 -3.40
N LEU A 256 16.42 9.70 -3.27
CA LEU A 256 15.13 9.24 -2.75
C LEU A 256 14.48 8.18 -3.64
N ALA A 257 14.61 8.29 -4.96
CA ALA A 257 14.14 7.23 -5.87
C ALA A 257 14.88 5.92 -5.60
N GLY A 258 16.19 5.93 -5.39
CA GLY A 258 16.98 4.76 -5.00
C GLY A 258 16.61 4.21 -3.62
N VAL A 259 16.35 5.06 -2.64
CA VAL A 259 15.88 4.64 -1.31
C VAL A 259 14.52 3.95 -1.41
N GLN A 260 13.58 4.54 -2.15
CA GLN A 260 12.25 3.95 -2.32
C GLN A 260 12.33 2.60 -3.03
N PHE A 261 13.11 2.52 -4.11
CA PHE A 261 13.36 1.28 -4.82
C PHE A 261 13.87 0.19 -3.86
N GLY A 262 14.92 0.47 -3.07
CA GLY A 262 15.54 -0.50 -2.18
C GLY A 262 14.57 -1.03 -1.11
N PHE A 263 13.81 -0.18 -0.44
CA PHE A 263 12.87 -0.66 0.57
C PHE A 263 11.63 -1.32 -0.05
N LEU A 264 11.22 -0.96 -1.28
CA LEU A 264 10.13 -1.66 -1.96
C LEU A 264 10.55 -3.04 -2.47
N VAL A 265 11.81 -3.21 -2.92
CA VAL A 265 12.39 -4.54 -3.19
C VAL A 265 12.25 -5.44 -1.94
N GLY A 266 12.68 -4.96 -0.77
CA GLY A 266 12.54 -5.67 0.50
C GLY A 266 11.08 -5.95 0.86
N SER A 267 10.22 -4.94 0.74
CA SER A 267 8.81 -5.01 1.13
C SER A 267 8.02 -6.04 0.32
N TYR A 268 8.09 -5.98 -1.00
CA TYR A 268 7.35 -6.91 -1.87
C TYR A 268 8.00 -8.30 -1.94
N GLY A 269 9.34 -8.35 -1.87
CA GLY A 269 10.06 -9.63 -1.81
C GLY A 269 9.63 -10.46 -0.61
N ILE A 270 9.70 -9.88 0.61
CA ILE A 270 9.26 -10.60 1.81
C ILE A 270 7.74 -10.78 1.86
N GLY A 271 6.96 -9.76 1.47
CA GLY A 271 5.51 -9.77 1.62
C GLY A 271 4.83 -10.92 0.86
N LEU A 272 5.34 -11.26 -0.33
CA LEU A 272 4.80 -12.33 -1.16
C LEU A 272 5.33 -13.73 -0.80
N PHE A 273 6.54 -13.81 -0.24
CA PHE A 273 7.15 -15.09 0.11
C PHE A 273 7.10 -15.42 1.61
N LEU A 274 6.66 -14.49 2.47
CA LEU A 274 6.63 -14.72 3.91
C LEU A 274 5.86 -15.99 4.31
N PRO A 275 4.65 -16.27 3.81
CA PRO A 275 3.97 -17.53 4.15
C PRO A 275 4.80 -18.76 3.79
N GLN A 276 5.45 -18.78 2.61
CA GLN A 276 6.31 -19.88 2.17
C GLN A 276 7.61 -20.00 2.99
N ILE A 277 8.14 -18.88 3.49
CA ILE A 277 9.33 -18.89 4.37
C ILE A 277 8.97 -19.47 5.75
N LEU A 278 7.76 -19.22 6.23
CA LEU A 278 7.25 -19.75 7.49
C LEU A 278 6.78 -21.20 7.39
N ASP A 279 6.54 -21.70 6.17
CA ASP A 279 6.17 -23.10 5.93
C ASP A 279 7.40 -24.01 6.05
N THR A 280 7.65 -24.47 7.28
CA THR A 280 8.71 -25.42 7.62
C THR A 280 8.17 -26.84 7.81
N GLY A 281 6.90 -27.09 7.45
CA GLY A 281 6.22 -28.38 7.65
C GLY A 281 5.74 -28.65 9.09
N HIS A 282 5.96 -27.70 10.02
CA HIS A 282 5.56 -27.82 11.43
C HIS A 282 4.28 -27.04 11.77
N LEU A 283 3.85 -26.15 10.90
CA LEU A 283 2.68 -25.29 11.08
C LEU A 283 1.61 -25.63 10.05
N THR A 284 0.35 -25.54 10.47
CA THR A 284 -0.78 -25.55 9.54
C THR A 284 -0.90 -24.21 8.81
N ASP A 285 -1.58 -24.18 7.65
CA ASP A 285 -1.82 -22.92 6.89
C ASP A 285 -2.45 -21.83 7.75
N LEU A 286 -3.39 -22.22 8.64
CA LEU A 286 -4.01 -21.30 9.59
C LEU A 286 -2.99 -20.73 10.59
N GLN A 287 -2.08 -21.57 11.11
CA GLN A 287 -1.03 -21.11 12.01
C GLN A 287 -0.03 -20.21 11.30
N ILE A 288 0.34 -20.51 10.05
CA ILE A 288 1.16 -19.63 9.20
C ILE A 288 0.45 -18.29 9.03
N GLY A 289 -0.86 -18.29 8.80
CA GLY A 289 -1.69 -17.09 8.72
C GLY A 289 -1.61 -16.24 9.99
N PHE A 290 -1.77 -16.84 11.17
CA PHE A 290 -1.68 -16.13 12.45
C PHE A 290 -0.28 -15.58 12.73
N VAL A 291 0.77 -16.37 12.46
CA VAL A 291 2.17 -15.93 12.66
C VAL A 291 2.48 -14.76 11.73
N THR A 292 2.10 -14.84 10.47
CA THR A 292 2.25 -13.73 9.50
C THR A 292 1.54 -12.47 10.00
N SER A 293 0.30 -12.61 10.44
CA SER A 293 -0.49 -11.48 10.98
C SER A 293 0.13 -10.89 12.25
N ALA A 294 0.66 -11.71 13.13
CA ALA A 294 1.37 -11.24 14.32
C ALA A 294 2.60 -10.40 13.95
N CYS A 295 3.40 -10.83 12.96
CA CYS A 295 4.53 -10.06 12.44
C CYS A 295 4.07 -8.69 11.92
N TYR A 296 3.02 -8.65 11.12
CA TYR A 296 2.48 -7.38 10.59
C TYR A 296 1.79 -6.51 11.63
N ALA A 297 1.16 -7.10 12.65
CA ALA A 297 0.57 -6.34 13.77
C ALA A 297 1.68 -5.62 14.57
N VAL A 298 2.75 -6.31 14.92
CA VAL A 298 3.91 -5.71 15.59
C VAL A 298 4.55 -4.64 14.72
N ALA A 299 4.71 -4.91 13.42
CA ALA A 299 5.25 -3.96 12.46
C ALA A 299 4.38 -2.68 12.35
N SER A 300 3.06 -2.83 12.36
CA SER A 300 2.12 -1.71 12.30
C SER A 300 2.19 -0.84 13.56
N VAL A 301 2.22 -1.45 14.74
CA VAL A 301 2.40 -0.73 16.01
C VAL A 301 3.74 -0.01 16.02
N THR A 302 4.81 -0.70 15.64
CA THR A 302 6.16 -0.11 15.57
C THR A 302 6.22 1.07 14.62
N MET A 303 5.60 0.97 13.44
CA MET A 303 5.50 2.04 12.45
C MET A 303 4.84 3.29 13.05
N ILE A 304 3.69 3.13 13.71
CA ILE A 304 2.93 4.25 14.30
C ILE A 304 3.73 4.92 15.42
N LEU A 305 4.28 4.13 16.36
CA LEU A 305 5.04 4.63 17.49
C LEU A 305 6.33 5.33 17.03
N TRP A 306 7.03 4.74 16.05
CA TRP A 306 8.25 5.31 15.53
C TRP A 306 8.00 6.60 14.76
N ALA A 307 7.01 6.63 13.86
CA ALA A 307 6.63 7.85 13.15
C ALA A 307 6.25 8.97 14.12
N GLY A 308 5.43 8.69 15.14
CA GLY A 308 5.04 9.67 16.16
C GLY A 308 6.22 10.19 16.99
N ARG A 309 7.23 9.34 17.26
CA ARG A 309 8.48 9.76 17.93
C ARG A 309 9.31 10.67 17.03
N VAL A 310 9.42 10.35 15.74
CA VAL A 310 10.19 11.12 14.76
C VAL A 310 9.54 12.49 14.53
N ASP A 311 8.22 12.56 14.48
CA ASP A 311 7.50 13.84 14.34
C ASP A 311 7.78 14.79 15.51
N ARG A 312 7.95 14.26 16.74
CA ARG A 312 8.26 15.06 17.93
C ARG A 312 9.73 15.45 18.04
N ARG A 313 10.66 14.56 17.61
CA ARG A 313 12.12 14.74 17.83
C ARG A 313 12.86 15.23 16.58
N GLY A 314 12.25 15.18 15.42
CA GLY A 314 12.91 15.49 14.15
C GLY A 314 13.83 14.37 13.66
N ASN A 315 14.88 14.73 12.92
CA ASN A 315 15.86 13.81 12.32
C ASN A 315 15.22 12.71 11.44
N LYS A 316 14.35 13.12 10.50
CA LYS A 316 13.60 12.20 9.63
C LYS A 316 14.52 11.32 8.77
N VAL A 317 15.57 11.91 8.21
CA VAL A 317 16.56 11.24 7.34
C VAL A 317 17.34 10.17 8.11
N GLY A 318 17.87 10.52 9.31
CA GLY A 318 18.58 9.54 10.12
C GLY A 318 17.70 8.37 10.59
N ASN A 319 16.43 8.64 10.89
CA ASN A 319 15.49 7.59 11.28
C ASN A 319 15.10 6.71 10.08
N LEU A 320 14.97 7.27 8.86
CA LEU A 320 14.74 6.50 7.64
C LEU A 320 15.91 5.54 7.37
N ALA A 321 17.15 6.04 7.44
CA ALA A 321 18.36 5.21 7.30
C ALA A 321 18.41 4.09 8.35
N MET A 322 18.12 4.41 9.62
CA MET A 322 18.06 3.43 10.70
C MET A 322 16.97 2.38 10.48
N ALA A 323 15.81 2.75 9.98
CA ALA A 323 14.71 1.83 9.68
C ALA A 323 15.10 0.83 8.58
N CYS A 324 15.73 1.31 7.49
CA CYS A 324 16.26 0.45 6.44
C CYS A 324 17.38 -0.48 6.93
N ALA A 325 18.31 0.03 7.75
CA ALA A 325 19.39 -0.77 8.33
C ALA A 325 18.85 -1.86 9.28
N LEU A 326 17.86 -1.50 10.12
CA LEU A 326 17.20 -2.46 11.01
C LEU A 326 16.47 -3.57 10.23
N ALA A 327 15.84 -3.22 9.12
CA ALA A 327 15.21 -4.20 8.24
C ALA A 327 16.23 -5.17 7.64
N ALA A 328 17.37 -4.66 7.18
CA ALA A 328 18.47 -5.50 6.68
C ALA A 328 19.04 -6.45 7.76
N LEU A 329 19.28 -5.93 8.96
CA LEU A 329 19.70 -6.74 10.10
C LEU A 329 18.66 -7.79 10.47
N GLY A 330 17.37 -7.47 10.36
CA GLY A 330 16.27 -8.40 10.54
C GLY A 330 16.34 -9.61 9.61
N PHE A 331 16.62 -9.41 8.33
CA PHE A 331 16.81 -10.50 7.38
C PHE A 331 18.03 -11.36 7.70
N LEU A 332 19.17 -10.74 8.00
CA LEU A 332 20.39 -11.46 8.36
C LEU A 332 20.20 -12.28 9.66
N GLY A 333 19.55 -11.68 10.66
CA GLY A 333 19.24 -12.37 11.90
C GLY A 333 18.30 -13.56 11.69
N SER A 334 17.27 -13.43 10.84
CA SER A 334 16.34 -14.53 10.56
C SER A 334 17.06 -15.73 9.95
N ILE A 335 18.02 -15.50 9.06
CA ILE A 335 18.83 -16.55 8.44
C ILE A 335 19.76 -17.20 9.48
N ALA A 336 20.43 -16.40 10.30
CA ALA A 336 21.36 -16.88 11.31
C ALA A 336 20.70 -17.85 12.32
N PHE A 337 19.42 -17.66 12.61
CA PHE A 337 18.66 -18.49 13.54
C PHE A 337 17.75 -19.52 12.89
N ALA A 338 17.59 -19.54 11.56
CA ALA A 338 16.70 -20.46 10.85
C ALA A 338 16.98 -21.95 11.16
N GLY A 339 18.24 -22.32 11.33
CA GLY A 339 18.65 -23.69 11.66
C GLY A 339 18.63 -24.04 13.16
N SER A 340 18.51 -23.04 14.05
CA SER A 340 18.61 -23.26 15.51
C SER A 340 17.28 -23.06 16.23
N SER A 341 16.47 -22.11 15.82
CA SER A 341 15.17 -21.82 16.45
C SER A 341 14.23 -21.11 15.49
N PHE A 342 13.13 -21.78 15.18
CA PHE A 342 12.05 -21.21 14.37
C PHE A 342 11.54 -19.87 14.93
N TRP A 343 11.26 -19.80 16.23
CA TRP A 343 10.71 -18.58 16.84
C TRP A 343 11.69 -17.42 16.88
N LEU A 344 13.00 -17.68 17.01
CA LEU A 344 14.02 -16.64 16.87
C LEU A 344 14.11 -16.13 15.43
N SER A 345 14.00 -17.02 14.44
CA SER A 345 13.92 -16.61 13.03
C SER A 345 12.68 -15.74 12.77
N VAL A 346 11.51 -16.12 13.28
CA VAL A 346 10.27 -15.34 13.20
C VAL A 346 10.42 -13.97 13.88
N LEU A 347 11.05 -13.91 15.04
CA LEU A 347 11.33 -12.64 15.73
C LEU A 347 12.16 -11.71 14.85
N TRP A 348 13.21 -12.19 14.22
CA TRP A 348 14.06 -11.40 13.34
C TRP A 348 13.33 -11.00 12.02
N ILE A 349 12.48 -11.87 11.47
CA ILE A 349 11.58 -11.51 10.37
C ILE A 349 10.64 -10.37 10.79
N THR A 350 10.12 -10.42 12.03
CA THR A 350 9.27 -9.35 12.56
C THR A 350 10.02 -8.02 12.65
N VAL A 351 11.31 -8.06 13.05
CA VAL A 351 12.19 -6.88 13.03
C VAL A 351 12.37 -6.36 11.59
N ALA A 352 12.60 -7.26 10.62
CA ALA A 352 12.75 -6.88 9.22
C ALA A 352 11.48 -6.18 8.68
N VAL A 353 10.32 -6.79 8.87
CA VAL A 353 9.02 -6.24 8.43
C VAL A 353 8.72 -4.91 9.14
N SER A 354 9.05 -4.79 10.43
CA SER A 354 8.90 -3.55 11.20
C SER A 354 9.76 -2.42 10.64
N GLY A 355 11.02 -2.70 10.32
CA GLY A 355 11.92 -1.73 9.69
C GLY A 355 11.43 -1.26 8.33
N VAL A 356 10.97 -2.17 7.47
CA VAL A 356 10.41 -1.85 6.15
C VAL A 356 9.15 -0.96 6.26
N ASN A 357 8.23 -1.29 7.18
CA ASN A 357 7.01 -0.49 7.35
C ASN A 357 7.32 0.89 7.96
N ALA A 358 8.25 0.98 8.92
CA ALA A 358 8.72 2.25 9.46
C ALA A 358 9.38 3.11 8.38
N ALA A 359 10.25 2.52 7.53
CA ALA A 359 10.85 3.23 6.40
C ALA A 359 9.80 3.81 5.46
N ARG A 360 8.76 3.04 5.11
CA ARG A 360 7.64 3.49 4.27
C ARG A 360 6.93 4.71 4.84
N ALA A 361 6.62 4.71 6.14
CA ALA A 361 5.93 5.81 6.80
C ALA A 361 6.79 7.08 6.87
N LEU A 362 8.08 6.93 7.17
CA LEU A 362 9.02 8.05 7.29
C LEU A 362 9.38 8.66 5.92
N PHE A 363 9.49 7.84 4.90
CA PHE A 363 9.92 8.23 3.56
C PHE A 363 9.11 9.41 2.99
N TRP A 364 7.78 9.28 2.97
CA TRP A 364 6.89 10.28 2.37
C TRP A 364 6.85 11.62 3.12
N THR A 365 7.48 11.71 4.28
CA THR A 365 7.61 12.97 5.04
C THR A 365 8.82 13.81 4.64
N ILE A 366 9.70 13.28 3.78
CA ILE A 366 10.98 13.91 3.40
C ILE A 366 10.85 14.75 2.12
N PRO A 367 10.35 14.22 0.96
CA PRO A 367 10.29 14.96 -0.30
C PRO A 367 9.61 16.34 -0.22
N PRO A 368 8.48 16.52 0.53
CA PRO A 368 7.81 17.82 0.62
C PRO A 368 8.62 18.92 1.29
N ARG A 369 9.76 18.60 1.92
CA ARG A 369 10.62 19.59 2.59
C ARG A 369 11.39 20.47 1.61
N PHE A 370 11.70 19.95 0.41
CA PHE A 370 12.48 20.64 -0.59
C PHE A 370 11.83 20.72 -1.98
N LEU A 371 10.78 19.92 -2.21
CA LEU A 371 10.00 19.96 -3.44
C LEU A 371 8.72 20.77 -3.24
N SER A 372 8.46 21.73 -4.13
CA SER A 372 7.24 22.54 -4.12
C SER A 372 6.71 22.77 -5.54
N GLY A 373 5.43 23.07 -5.67
CA GLY A 373 4.79 23.37 -6.95
C GLY A 373 4.85 22.22 -7.96
N LEU A 374 5.08 22.50 -9.24
CA LEU A 374 5.18 21.51 -10.32
C LEU A 374 6.40 20.59 -10.15
N ALA A 375 7.51 21.11 -9.60
CA ALA A 375 8.70 20.33 -9.27
C ALA A 375 8.38 19.21 -8.25
N ALA A 376 7.50 19.47 -7.28
CA ALA A 376 7.03 18.44 -6.34
C ALA A 376 6.24 17.36 -7.06
N ALA A 377 5.28 17.74 -7.92
CA ALA A 377 4.47 16.76 -8.64
C ALA A 377 5.33 15.84 -9.52
N GLY A 378 6.26 16.41 -10.29
CA GLY A 378 7.14 15.63 -11.18
C GLY A 378 8.20 14.82 -10.41
N GLY A 379 8.81 15.41 -9.38
CA GLY A 379 9.79 14.72 -8.54
C GLY A 379 9.17 13.54 -7.79
N LEU A 380 7.99 13.73 -7.19
CA LEU A 380 7.26 12.64 -6.51
C LEU A 380 6.84 11.54 -7.49
N ALA A 381 6.38 11.91 -8.70
CA ALA A 381 6.03 10.93 -9.73
C ALA A 381 7.25 10.11 -10.16
N PHE A 382 8.40 10.75 -10.39
CA PHE A 382 9.66 10.08 -10.73
C PHE A 382 10.11 9.12 -9.62
N ILE A 383 10.14 9.62 -8.37
CA ILE A 383 10.47 8.80 -7.19
C ILE A 383 9.56 7.58 -7.15
N ASN A 384 8.24 7.77 -7.27
CA ASN A 384 7.27 6.68 -7.21
C ASN A 384 7.44 5.67 -8.36
N SER A 385 7.69 6.15 -9.58
CA SER A 385 7.88 5.28 -10.75
C SER A 385 9.09 4.37 -10.59
N ILE A 386 10.24 4.94 -10.19
CA ILE A 386 11.47 4.14 -9.93
C ILE A 386 11.25 3.20 -8.74
N GLY A 387 10.65 3.71 -7.67
CA GLY A 387 10.36 2.90 -6.47
C GLY A 387 9.48 1.70 -6.78
N THR A 388 8.42 1.89 -7.56
CA THR A 388 7.47 0.82 -7.93
C THR A 388 8.14 -0.32 -8.71
N MET A 389 9.23 -0.06 -9.44
CA MET A 389 10.06 -1.11 -10.06
C MET A 389 10.62 -2.10 -9.02
N GLY A 390 10.82 -1.68 -7.76
CA GLY A 390 11.19 -2.58 -6.67
C GLY A 390 10.13 -3.65 -6.39
N GLY A 391 8.85 -3.34 -6.68
CA GLY A 391 7.74 -4.28 -6.52
C GLY A 391 7.79 -5.47 -7.47
N PHE A 392 8.43 -5.34 -8.65
CA PHE A 392 8.67 -6.49 -9.51
C PHE A 392 10.04 -7.13 -9.26
N VAL A 393 11.09 -6.35 -8.98
CA VAL A 393 12.45 -6.86 -8.77
C VAL A 393 12.50 -7.76 -7.53
N GLY A 394 11.91 -7.33 -6.41
CA GLY A 394 11.95 -8.08 -5.15
C GLY A 394 11.42 -9.51 -5.27
N PRO A 395 10.16 -9.72 -5.68
CA PRO A 395 9.60 -11.07 -5.82
C PRO A 395 10.30 -11.91 -6.87
N THR A 396 10.65 -11.32 -8.01
CA THR A 396 11.34 -12.04 -9.09
C THR A 396 12.71 -12.53 -8.63
N LEU A 397 13.49 -11.68 -7.97
CA LEU A 397 14.81 -12.01 -7.44
C LEU A 397 14.71 -13.07 -6.34
N MET A 398 13.76 -12.95 -5.43
CA MET A 398 13.54 -13.92 -4.35
C MET A 398 13.21 -15.30 -4.93
N GLY A 399 12.30 -15.37 -5.90
CA GLY A 399 11.92 -16.62 -6.56
C GLY A 399 13.07 -17.24 -7.33
N TRP A 400 13.80 -16.43 -8.11
CA TRP A 400 14.95 -16.91 -8.89
C TRP A 400 16.07 -17.48 -8.00
N LEU A 401 16.44 -16.76 -6.94
CA LEU A 401 17.45 -17.24 -6.00
C LEU A 401 16.98 -18.51 -5.26
N ARG A 402 15.69 -18.63 -4.95
CA ARG A 402 15.12 -19.83 -4.33
C ARG A 402 15.27 -21.06 -5.26
N ASP A 403 14.97 -20.91 -6.56
CA ASP A 403 15.11 -22.00 -7.52
C ASP A 403 16.59 -22.40 -7.74
N GLN A 404 17.51 -21.43 -7.75
CA GLN A 404 18.95 -21.68 -7.95
C GLN A 404 19.62 -22.32 -6.73
N THR A 405 19.21 -21.98 -5.52
CA THR A 405 19.92 -22.34 -4.28
C THR A 405 19.17 -23.37 -3.42
N GLY A 406 17.91 -23.64 -3.74
CA GLY A 406 17.06 -24.48 -2.91
C GLY A 406 16.61 -23.83 -1.59
N SER A 407 16.97 -22.55 -1.31
CA SER A 407 16.72 -21.89 -0.02
C SER A 407 16.27 -20.44 -0.22
N PHE A 408 15.39 -19.94 0.66
CA PHE A 408 15.05 -18.52 0.71
C PHE A 408 16.16 -17.64 1.37
N ALA A 409 17.15 -18.24 2.03
CA ALA A 409 18.20 -17.50 2.74
C ALA A 409 18.98 -16.55 1.84
N VAL A 410 19.41 -17.01 0.64
CA VAL A 410 20.16 -16.17 -0.31
C VAL A 410 19.30 -15.02 -0.82
N GLY A 411 18.00 -15.27 -1.05
CA GLY A 411 17.03 -14.24 -1.39
C GLY A 411 16.89 -13.18 -0.29
N GLN A 412 16.82 -13.60 0.98
CA GLN A 412 16.78 -12.67 2.13
C GLN A 412 18.07 -11.86 2.25
N VAL A 413 19.25 -12.45 1.99
CA VAL A 413 20.53 -11.72 1.93
C VAL A 413 20.47 -10.63 0.84
N ALA A 414 19.98 -10.98 -0.35
CA ALA A 414 19.86 -10.02 -1.44
C ALA A 414 18.91 -8.87 -1.09
N LEU A 415 17.72 -9.15 -0.51
CA LEU A 415 16.80 -8.12 -0.01
C LEU A 415 17.46 -7.24 1.06
N GLY A 416 18.21 -7.85 1.98
CA GLY A 416 19.00 -7.14 2.98
C GLY A 416 20.05 -6.22 2.36
N GLY A 417 20.69 -6.63 1.27
CA GLY A 417 21.64 -5.82 0.51
C GLY A 417 20.99 -4.55 -0.09
N PHE A 418 19.81 -4.69 -0.69
CA PHE A 418 19.04 -3.53 -1.19
C PHE A 418 18.62 -2.58 -0.06
N LEU A 419 18.25 -3.11 1.10
CA LEU A 419 17.89 -2.30 2.26
C LEU A 419 19.09 -1.58 2.87
N LEU A 420 20.28 -2.22 2.91
CA LEU A 420 21.52 -1.56 3.31
C LEU A 420 21.91 -0.46 2.35
N ALA A 421 21.81 -0.71 1.04
CA ALA A 421 22.03 0.33 0.04
C ALA A 421 21.04 1.51 0.22
N ALA A 422 19.76 1.22 0.47
CA ALA A 422 18.76 2.24 0.80
C ALA A 422 19.11 3.00 2.08
N ALA A 423 19.63 2.33 3.11
CA ALA A 423 20.07 2.97 4.35
C ALA A 423 21.24 3.93 4.11
N LEU A 424 22.24 3.52 3.32
CA LEU A 424 23.39 4.35 2.96
C LEU A 424 22.98 5.56 2.10
N LEU A 425 22.12 5.34 1.12
CA LEU A 425 21.54 6.41 0.31
C LEU A 425 20.73 7.40 1.16
N ALA A 426 19.89 6.89 2.07
CA ALA A 426 19.15 7.74 3.00
C ALA A 426 20.10 8.53 3.91
N TRP A 427 21.15 7.90 4.42
CA TRP A 427 22.14 8.59 5.23
C TRP A 427 22.86 9.70 4.49
N SER A 428 23.19 9.50 3.20
CA SER A 428 23.86 10.49 2.37
C SER A 428 23.04 11.78 2.18
N LEU A 429 21.69 11.73 2.30
CA LEU A 429 20.85 12.92 2.26
C LEU A 429 21.19 13.97 3.33
N LYS A 430 21.82 13.59 4.43
CA LYS A 430 22.25 14.52 5.49
C LYS A 430 23.28 15.55 4.96
N TYR A 431 24.08 15.17 3.98
CA TYR A 431 25.08 16.08 3.39
C TYR A 431 24.42 17.16 2.52
N PHE A 432 23.16 16.96 2.11
CA PHE A 432 22.37 17.87 1.29
C PHE A 432 21.27 18.60 2.08
N GLU A 433 21.09 18.29 3.38
CA GLU A 433 20.19 19.04 4.27
C GLU A 433 20.88 20.31 4.86
N ALA A 434 22.20 20.40 4.79
CA ALA A 434 22.99 21.49 5.37
C ALA A 434 23.13 22.72 4.45
N GLU A 435 22.63 22.67 3.21
CA GLU A 435 22.52 23.79 2.26
C GLU A 435 21.05 24.23 2.13
#